data_3b45d4d1bd504c07cd2bff9229edb31a
#
_entry.id   3b45d4d1bd504c07cd2bff9229edb31a
#
_cell.length_a   1.000
_cell.length_b   1.000
_cell.length_c   1.000
_cell.angle_alpha   90.00
_cell.angle_beta   90.00
_cell.angle_gamma   90.00
#
_symmetry.space_group_name_H-M   'P 1'
#
loop_
_entity.id
_entity.type
_entity.pdbx_description
1 polymer ?
#
loop_
_entity_poly.entity_id
_entity_poly.type
_entity_poly.pdbx_seq_one_letter_code
_entity_poly.pdbx_strand_id
1 'polypeptide(L)'
;MSSNEKNKIIFIPNGRLGNAVFRYMASTMINICNPSLEYTLQSKLQYDSKKKYYNNNFIYYPGLDHSGDDLYKSHDKTNIETEATNNHAIIGFNTLGYLKHKIDIDNLKSNLYINKNNGQGIYVKKSLIINDNNFSTMFFKDLKYFDVIMDGYFQFGHIYLKYKSYILNYIEEHKHIHMIETDLNEKILMKDIIDNIELPLEKKYDIVIHIRLGDFNGRVDYIEKEYYIKLFEKIFNKNDDDNDDNDKKRVCLLYQPTNRPEDNDYIETCLNWFKTRENPIDINIETNSLLIDFNIMKQAKILVCSMSTLAWSAAYFSMHIELCYMPNYNFYKNDERADFFFHKPIENTILYDVKSTPKILSTIKPIIMTLPQYSMRLNNLNNFIFNLSNIGLECNVFNGVHGKDIRIYDAAYKETHKKHISWNDITYFYDVRTRLNGIHMTPGEFGCAWSHINLLKQLVNENDSTNYYLILEDDVELIKPLDELYELLNHLPEDADICHLAKSDWYPFQLTKQVNTYFYECGKQFFNKTTAYIISKKGAQKVLDYTKNSINVPADDLFNMIYRLTPDFKFYVPASYYFKEQDNVESTIEDINKK
;
A
#
# COMPACT_ATOMS: atom_id res chain seq x y z
N MET A 1 -11.69 38.95 -31.13
CA MET A 1 -11.98 37.67 -30.47
C MET A 1 -12.13 36.64 -31.59
N SER A 2 -11.07 35.96 -31.86
CA SER A 2 -10.97 35.03 -32.99
C SER A 2 -10.93 33.61 -32.46
N SER A 3 -11.66 32.77 -33.18
CA SER A 3 -11.73 31.31 -33.11
C SER A 3 -12.17 30.69 -31.78
N ASN A 4 -13.32 30.03 -31.87
CA ASN A 4 -13.83 29.03 -30.92
C ASN A 4 -12.94 27.78 -30.86
N GLU A 5 -11.63 27.92 -30.58
CA GLU A 5 -10.85 26.74 -30.27
C GLU A 5 -11.30 26.21 -28.91
N LYS A 6 -11.80 25.00 -28.89
CA LYS A 6 -12.12 24.28 -27.66
C LYS A 6 -10.82 23.95 -26.91
N ASN A 7 -10.86 24.03 -25.60
CA ASN A 7 -9.77 23.53 -24.77
C ASN A 7 -9.61 22.02 -24.94
N LYS A 8 -8.40 21.52 -24.80
CA LYS A 8 -8.02 20.17 -25.22
C LYS A 8 -7.55 19.31 -24.05
N ILE A 9 -7.81 18.02 -24.14
CA ILE A 9 -7.13 17.00 -23.35
C ILE A 9 -5.96 16.50 -24.20
N ILE A 10 -4.74 16.76 -23.73
CA ILE A 10 -3.50 16.50 -24.44
C ILE A 10 -2.82 15.29 -23.83
N PHE A 11 -2.59 14.29 -24.64
CA PHE A 11 -1.92 13.05 -24.27
C PHE A 11 -0.43 13.10 -24.53
N ILE A 12 0.35 12.62 -23.58
CA ILE A 12 1.77 12.37 -23.75
C ILE A 12 1.97 10.88 -23.94
N PRO A 13 2.35 10.40 -25.13
CA PRO A 13 2.64 8.99 -25.33
C PRO A 13 3.78 8.54 -24.41
N ASN A 14 3.52 7.55 -23.57
CA ASN A 14 4.50 6.95 -22.68
C ASN A 14 4.10 5.51 -22.34
N GLY A 15 5.02 4.56 -22.56
CA GLY A 15 4.79 3.15 -22.31
C GLY A 15 3.99 2.42 -23.39
N ARG A 16 3.94 1.09 -23.24
CA ARG A 16 3.31 0.17 -24.20
C ARG A 16 1.78 0.25 -24.18
N LEU A 17 1.13 -0.58 -25.00
CA LEU A 17 -0.32 -0.58 -25.23
C LEU A 17 -1.15 -0.54 -23.92
N GLY A 18 -0.85 -1.37 -22.92
CA GLY A 18 -1.61 -1.38 -21.67
C GLY A 18 -1.58 -0.03 -20.95
N ASN A 19 -0.43 0.64 -20.88
CA ASN A 19 -0.31 1.98 -20.30
C ASN A 19 -1.04 3.05 -21.14
N ALA A 20 -1.01 2.92 -22.47
CA ALA A 20 -1.77 3.81 -23.34
C ALA A 20 -3.28 3.70 -23.11
N VAL A 21 -3.77 2.47 -22.88
CA VAL A 21 -5.18 2.21 -22.55
C VAL A 21 -5.54 2.85 -21.20
N PHE A 22 -4.72 2.71 -20.17
CA PHE A 22 -4.97 3.35 -18.88
C PHE A 22 -5.07 4.87 -18.98
N ARG A 23 -4.15 5.50 -19.71
CA ARG A 23 -4.23 6.96 -19.98
C ARG A 23 -5.48 7.35 -20.71
N TYR A 24 -5.89 6.55 -21.69
CA TYR A 24 -7.13 6.79 -22.40
C TYR A 24 -8.35 6.71 -21.47
N MET A 25 -8.43 5.71 -20.61
CA MET A 25 -9.50 5.60 -19.60
C MET A 25 -9.51 6.81 -18.66
N ALA A 26 -8.35 7.27 -18.20
CA ALA A 26 -8.24 8.46 -17.36
C ALA A 26 -8.78 9.71 -18.08
N SER A 27 -8.41 9.92 -19.35
CA SER A 27 -8.92 11.06 -20.13
C SER A 27 -10.41 10.95 -20.41
N THR A 28 -10.89 9.73 -20.65
CA THR A 28 -12.32 9.46 -20.81
C THR A 28 -13.09 9.92 -19.56
N MET A 29 -12.61 9.63 -18.36
CA MET A 29 -13.22 10.10 -17.13
C MET A 29 -13.23 11.64 -17.02
N ILE A 30 -12.11 12.28 -17.38
CA ILE A 30 -12.05 13.74 -17.42
C ILE A 30 -13.06 14.29 -18.43
N ASN A 31 -13.15 13.70 -19.60
CA ASN A 31 -14.06 14.17 -20.66
C ASN A 31 -15.53 13.94 -20.31
N ILE A 32 -15.88 12.81 -19.66
CA ILE A 32 -17.23 12.57 -19.15
C ILE A 32 -17.66 13.68 -18.17
N CYS A 33 -16.75 14.10 -17.30
CA CYS A 33 -17.00 15.19 -16.36
C CYS A 33 -16.92 16.59 -17.02
N ASN A 34 -16.22 16.71 -18.14
CA ASN A 34 -15.94 17.97 -18.85
C ASN A 34 -16.19 17.81 -20.36
N PRO A 35 -17.43 17.65 -20.83
CA PRO A 35 -17.73 17.29 -22.22
C PRO A 35 -17.41 18.41 -23.24
N SER A 36 -17.08 19.59 -22.79
CA SER A 36 -16.61 20.69 -23.65
C SER A 36 -15.15 20.57 -24.06
N LEU A 37 -14.35 19.73 -23.38
CA LEU A 37 -12.97 19.50 -23.75
C LEU A 37 -12.88 18.61 -24.99
N GLU A 38 -11.94 18.89 -25.87
CA GLU A 38 -11.67 18.08 -27.05
C GLU A 38 -10.51 17.12 -26.79
N TYR A 39 -10.73 15.83 -27.06
CA TYR A 39 -9.67 14.81 -26.98
C TYR A 39 -8.66 15.01 -28.13
N THR A 40 -7.40 15.16 -27.78
CA THR A 40 -6.32 15.36 -28.77
C THR A 40 -5.12 14.49 -28.45
N LEU A 41 -4.74 13.63 -29.39
CA LEU A 41 -3.51 12.86 -29.32
C LEU A 41 -2.34 13.71 -29.80
N GLN A 42 -1.35 13.95 -28.93
CA GLN A 42 -0.10 14.63 -29.33
C GLN A 42 1.02 13.63 -29.52
N SER A 43 1.78 13.76 -30.61
CA SER A 43 2.95 12.91 -30.83
C SER A 43 4.08 13.27 -29.85
N LYS A 44 4.92 12.27 -29.50
CA LYS A 44 6.09 12.42 -28.63
C LYS A 44 7.04 13.53 -29.07
N LEU A 45 7.19 13.71 -30.40
CA LEU A 45 8.02 14.75 -31.00
C LEU A 45 7.55 16.19 -30.71
N GLN A 46 6.23 16.37 -30.52
CA GLN A 46 5.68 17.68 -30.17
C GLN A 46 5.85 18.00 -28.67
N TYR A 47 6.04 16.98 -27.86
CA TYR A 47 6.19 17.13 -26.39
C TYR A 47 7.64 17.37 -25.95
N ASP A 48 8.65 16.87 -26.65
CA ASP A 48 10.05 17.16 -26.33
C ASP A 48 10.40 18.65 -26.44
N SER A 49 9.47 19.46 -26.95
CA SER A 49 9.49 20.92 -26.78
C SER A 49 9.07 21.40 -25.37
N LYS A 50 9.28 20.58 -24.32
CA LYS A 50 8.97 20.86 -22.89
C LYS A 50 9.33 22.27 -22.44
N LYS A 51 10.37 22.85 -23.00
CA LYS A 51 10.81 24.22 -22.71
C LYS A 51 9.85 25.32 -23.19
N LYS A 52 8.94 25.07 -24.12
CA LYS A 52 8.04 26.11 -24.65
C LYS A 52 6.69 26.19 -23.95
N TYR A 53 6.22 25.11 -23.32
CA TYR A 53 4.93 25.10 -22.61
C TYR A 53 5.00 25.78 -21.23
N TYR A 54 6.17 25.87 -20.62
CA TYR A 54 6.32 26.44 -19.28
C TYR A 54 6.49 27.97 -19.23
N ASN A 55 6.71 28.65 -20.35
CA ASN A 55 7.11 30.06 -20.35
C ASN A 55 6.01 31.09 -20.67
N ASN A 56 4.71 30.73 -20.67
CA ASN A 56 3.57 31.68 -20.74
C ASN A 56 2.28 31.02 -20.25
N ASN A 57 2.29 30.55 -19.02
CA ASN A 57 1.27 29.61 -18.50
C ASN A 57 0.04 30.26 -17.89
N PHE A 58 -0.03 31.59 -17.84
CA PHE A 58 -1.11 32.27 -17.16
C PHE A 58 -1.87 33.23 -18.08
N ILE A 59 -3.20 33.30 -17.87
CA ILE A 59 -4.06 34.36 -18.43
C ILE A 59 -4.24 35.39 -17.31
N TYR A 60 -3.97 36.63 -17.62
CA TYR A 60 -4.16 37.75 -16.69
C TYR A 60 -5.55 38.37 -16.86
N TYR A 61 -6.27 38.51 -15.75
CA TYR A 61 -7.57 39.16 -15.67
C TYR A 61 -7.44 40.46 -14.85
N PRO A 62 -7.28 41.64 -15.49
CA PRO A 62 -7.02 42.89 -14.80
C PRO A 62 -8.24 43.37 -14.03
N GLY A 63 -8.03 43.76 -12.77
CA GLY A 63 -9.07 44.30 -11.88
C GLY A 63 -10.07 43.27 -11.34
N LEU A 64 -9.86 42.00 -11.63
CA LEU A 64 -10.73 40.91 -11.17
C LEU A 64 -10.01 40.03 -10.16
N ASP A 65 -10.76 39.38 -9.30
CA ASP A 65 -10.29 38.38 -8.35
C ASP A 65 -11.36 37.31 -8.11
N HIS A 66 -10.94 36.17 -7.61
CA HIS A 66 -11.77 35.14 -7.03
C HIS A 66 -11.65 35.21 -5.50
N SER A 67 -12.72 35.56 -4.81
CA SER A 67 -12.72 35.72 -3.36
C SER A 67 -12.80 34.35 -2.69
N GLY A 68 -11.87 34.05 -1.80
CA GLY A 68 -11.78 32.77 -1.12
C GLY A 68 -10.92 31.74 -1.88
N ASP A 69 -10.98 30.48 -1.45
CA ASP A 69 -10.25 29.34 -2.01
C ASP A 69 -8.71 29.56 -2.08
N ASP A 70 -8.17 30.35 -1.14
CA ASP A 70 -6.75 30.58 -0.99
C ASP A 70 -6.08 29.38 -0.30
N LEU A 71 -5.02 28.83 -0.91
CA LEU A 71 -4.17 27.84 -0.25
C LEU A 71 -3.33 28.52 0.83
N TYR A 72 -2.64 29.56 0.43
CA TYR A 72 -1.83 30.40 1.32
C TYR A 72 -1.43 31.70 0.61
N LYS A 73 -0.80 32.59 1.36
CA LYS A 73 -0.23 33.81 0.82
C LYS A 73 1.27 33.65 0.72
N SER A 74 1.83 33.79 -0.49
CA SER A 74 3.27 33.82 -0.68
C SER A 74 3.88 35.08 -0.06
N HIS A 75 4.97 34.89 0.65
CA HIS A 75 5.76 36.02 1.21
C HIS A 75 6.71 36.62 0.16
N ASP A 76 7.03 35.85 -0.89
CA ASP A 76 7.91 36.28 -1.98
C ASP A 76 7.11 36.53 -3.26
N LYS A 77 6.74 37.80 -3.45
CA LYS A 77 5.98 38.22 -4.63
C LYS A 77 6.78 38.14 -5.93
N THR A 78 8.10 38.05 -5.86
CA THR A 78 8.98 37.99 -7.05
C THR A 78 9.03 36.58 -7.63
N ASN A 79 8.78 35.53 -6.80
CA ASN A 79 8.82 34.14 -7.19
C ASN A 79 7.43 33.47 -7.26
N ILE A 80 6.34 34.21 -7.03
CA ILE A 80 4.99 33.66 -6.97
C ILE A 80 4.57 32.92 -8.25
N GLU A 81 5.00 33.40 -9.41
CA GLU A 81 4.72 32.74 -10.69
C GLU A 81 5.46 31.40 -10.78
N THR A 82 6.71 31.36 -10.34
CA THR A 82 7.50 30.12 -10.29
C THR A 82 6.90 29.13 -9.30
N GLU A 83 6.50 29.62 -8.14
CA GLU A 83 5.84 28.82 -7.12
C GLU A 83 4.51 28.24 -7.62
N ALA A 84 3.68 29.07 -8.24
CA ALA A 84 2.41 28.63 -8.86
C ALA A 84 2.65 27.65 -10.01
N THR A 85 3.69 27.84 -10.81
CA THR A 85 4.03 26.95 -11.92
C THR A 85 4.41 25.55 -11.43
N ASN A 86 5.24 25.49 -10.38
CA ASN A 86 5.78 24.22 -9.87
C ASN A 86 4.81 23.45 -8.97
N ASN A 87 3.79 24.11 -8.42
CA ASN A 87 2.81 23.46 -7.56
C ASN A 87 1.52 23.15 -8.34
N HIS A 88 1.26 21.86 -8.58
CA HIS A 88 0.08 21.40 -9.34
C HIS A 88 -1.26 21.65 -8.62
N ALA A 89 -1.25 21.83 -7.31
CA ALA A 89 -2.45 22.18 -6.55
C ALA A 89 -2.90 23.63 -6.77
N ILE A 90 -2.01 24.49 -7.28
CA ILE A 90 -2.30 25.89 -7.52
C ILE A 90 -2.85 26.08 -8.93
N ILE A 91 -4.04 26.65 -9.03
CA ILE A 91 -4.73 26.98 -10.31
C ILE A 91 -4.39 28.39 -10.77
N GLY A 92 -4.09 29.28 -9.84
CA GLY A 92 -3.72 30.65 -10.15
C GLY A 92 -3.32 31.43 -8.90
N PHE A 93 -3.02 32.71 -9.08
CA PHE A 93 -2.65 33.62 -8.00
C PHE A 93 -3.09 35.05 -8.31
N ASN A 94 -3.32 35.86 -7.27
CA ASN A 94 -3.57 37.27 -7.45
C ASN A 94 -2.33 38.12 -7.15
N THR A 95 -2.32 39.35 -7.62
CA THR A 95 -1.23 40.30 -7.44
C THR A 95 -1.00 40.71 -5.99
N LEU A 96 -1.87 40.37 -5.06
CA LEU A 96 -1.70 40.53 -3.62
C LEU A 96 -0.87 39.45 -2.97
N GLY A 97 -0.58 38.37 -3.73
CA GLY A 97 0.25 37.27 -3.28
C GLY A 97 -0.52 36.01 -2.86
N TYR A 98 -1.82 35.96 -3.03
CA TYR A 98 -2.62 34.79 -2.67
C TYR A 98 -2.64 33.75 -3.80
N LEU A 99 -2.17 32.54 -3.49
CA LEU A 99 -2.20 31.38 -4.37
C LEU A 99 -3.49 30.60 -4.15
N LYS A 100 -4.15 30.21 -5.24
CA LYS A 100 -5.51 29.66 -5.21
C LYS A 100 -5.55 28.25 -5.77
N HIS A 101 -6.26 27.37 -5.07
CA HIS A 101 -6.47 25.99 -5.51
C HIS A 101 -7.78 25.80 -6.28
N LYS A 102 -8.64 26.81 -6.30
CA LYS A 102 -9.88 26.86 -7.07
C LYS A 102 -10.11 28.28 -7.56
N ILE A 103 -10.55 28.42 -8.80
CA ILE A 103 -10.92 29.70 -9.39
C ILE A 103 -12.14 29.46 -10.28
N ASP A 104 -13.22 30.15 -9.97
CA ASP A 104 -14.41 30.19 -10.82
C ASP A 104 -14.26 31.38 -11.79
N ILE A 105 -13.85 31.07 -13.01
CA ILE A 105 -13.54 32.08 -14.05
C ILE A 105 -14.80 32.84 -14.48
N ASP A 106 -15.98 32.20 -14.51
CA ASP A 106 -17.22 32.84 -14.89
C ASP A 106 -17.69 33.85 -13.85
N ASN A 107 -17.31 33.67 -12.60
CA ASN A 107 -17.70 34.47 -11.46
C ASN A 107 -16.59 35.34 -10.89
N LEU A 108 -15.55 35.63 -11.68
CA LEU A 108 -14.55 36.61 -11.28
C LEU A 108 -15.19 37.98 -11.05
N LYS A 109 -14.95 38.58 -9.89
CA LYS A 109 -15.55 39.85 -9.48
C LYS A 109 -14.47 40.91 -9.25
N SER A 110 -14.85 42.16 -9.41
CA SER A 110 -14.05 43.28 -8.93
C SER A 110 -13.94 43.19 -7.41
N ASN A 111 -12.71 43.25 -6.90
CA ASN A 111 -12.43 43.20 -5.48
C ASN A 111 -11.99 44.59 -5.02
N LEU A 112 -12.51 45.06 -3.87
CA LEU A 112 -12.15 46.37 -3.28
C LEU A 112 -10.63 46.55 -3.06
N TYR A 113 -9.92 45.44 -2.90
CA TYR A 113 -8.47 45.44 -2.67
C TYR A 113 -7.64 45.27 -3.95
N ILE A 114 -8.28 45.06 -5.11
CA ILE A 114 -7.62 44.87 -6.40
C ILE A 114 -8.00 46.02 -7.34
N ASN A 115 -7.06 46.89 -7.62
CA ASN A 115 -7.27 48.06 -8.44
C ASN A 115 -6.65 47.85 -9.85
N LYS A 116 -7.50 47.84 -10.87
CA LYS A 116 -7.09 47.73 -12.28
C LYS A 116 -6.08 48.80 -12.70
N ASN A 117 -6.27 50.01 -12.23
CA ASN A 117 -5.39 51.16 -12.57
C ASN A 117 -3.97 51.03 -12.01
N ASN A 118 -3.80 50.19 -10.98
CA ASN A 118 -2.49 49.87 -10.40
C ASN A 118 -1.87 48.59 -10.94
N GLY A 119 -2.41 48.05 -12.05
CA GLY A 119 -1.93 46.80 -12.63
C GLY A 119 -2.24 45.55 -11.78
N GLN A 120 -3.25 45.65 -10.91
CA GLN A 120 -3.65 44.52 -10.06
C GLN A 120 -4.72 43.67 -10.71
N GLY A 121 -4.71 42.36 -10.42
CA GLY A 121 -5.63 41.39 -10.96
C GLY A 121 -5.30 39.96 -10.54
N ILE A 122 -5.90 38.99 -11.20
CA ILE A 122 -5.65 37.55 -10.99
C ILE A 122 -5.02 36.94 -12.22
N TYR A 123 -4.06 36.05 -11.99
CA TYR A 123 -3.43 35.20 -12.98
C TYR A 123 -3.98 33.77 -12.85
N VAL A 124 -4.49 33.23 -13.95
CA VAL A 124 -5.07 31.87 -13.99
C VAL A 124 -4.26 31.03 -14.97
N LYS A 125 -3.91 29.80 -14.63
CA LYS A 125 -3.19 28.89 -15.51
C LYS A 125 -3.95 28.69 -16.82
N LYS A 126 -3.26 28.59 -17.94
CA LYS A 126 -3.83 28.20 -19.25
C LYS A 126 -4.01 26.71 -19.36
N SER A 127 -3.10 25.95 -18.77
CA SER A 127 -3.11 24.49 -18.79
C SER A 127 -2.90 23.93 -17.40
N LEU A 128 -3.49 22.77 -17.16
CA LEU A 128 -3.32 22.00 -15.93
C LEU A 128 -2.65 20.67 -16.27
N ILE A 129 -1.65 20.29 -15.49
CA ILE A 129 -1.04 18.98 -15.58
C ILE A 129 -1.76 18.06 -14.60
N ILE A 130 -2.35 16.99 -15.14
CA ILE A 130 -2.90 15.90 -14.36
C ILE A 130 -1.92 14.72 -14.47
N ASN A 131 -1.47 14.25 -13.32
CA ASN A 131 -0.56 13.14 -13.19
C ASN A 131 -1.10 12.10 -12.19
N ASP A 132 -0.33 11.06 -11.96
CA ASP A 132 -0.71 9.99 -11.06
C ASP A 132 -1.05 10.50 -9.64
N ASN A 133 -0.36 11.51 -9.13
CA ASN A 133 -0.55 12.01 -7.76
C ASN A 133 -1.83 12.85 -7.57
N ASN A 134 -2.35 13.47 -8.62
CA ASN A 134 -3.49 14.38 -8.50
C ASN A 134 -4.75 13.92 -9.25
N PHE A 135 -4.68 12.86 -10.05
CA PHE A 135 -5.81 12.41 -10.87
C PHE A 135 -7.07 12.15 -10.06
N SER A 136 -6.97 11.43 -8.94
CA SER A 136 -8.12 11.07 -8.09
C SER A 136 -8.90 12.28 -7.55
N THR A 137 -8.25 13.43 -7.45
CA THR A 137 -8.84 14.68 -6.95
C THR A 137 -9.18 15.66 -8.06
N MET A 138 -8.69 15.46 -9.26
CA MET A 138 -8.82 16.42 -10.37
C MET A 138 -9.86 16.02 -11.42
N PHE A 139 -10.10 14.72 -11.67
CA PHE A 139 -10.90 14.28 -12.81
C PHE A 139 -12.37 14.75 -12.77
N PHE A 140 -12.92 15.03 -11.58
CA PHE A 140 -14.29 15.52 -11.40
C PHE A 140 -14.40 17.04 -11.22
N LYS A 141 -13.29 17.79 -11.30
CA LYS A 141 -13.32 19.26 -11.24
C LYS A 141 -13.80 19.85 -12.56
N ASP A 142 -14.33 21.06 -12.53
CA ASP A 142 -14.64 21.83 -13.75
C ASP A 142 -13.34 22.31 -14.40
N LEU A 143 -12.95 21.66 -15.48
CA LEU A 143 -11.69 21.89 -16.21
C LEU A 143 -11.93 22.58 -17.56
N LYS A 144 -13.16 22.97 -17.88
CA LYS A 144 -13.58 23.51 -19.19
C LYS A 144 -12.78 24.73 -19.68
N TYR A 145 -12.09 25.42 -18.78
CA TYR A 145 -11.29 26.63 -19.08
C TYR A 145 -9.80 26.35 -19.34
N PHE A 146 -9.37 25.12 -19.21
CA PHE A 146 -7.97 24.75 -19.24
C PHE A 146 -7.70 23.72 -20.33
N ASP A 147 -6.55 23.83 -20.96
CA ASP A 147 -5.97 22.67 -21.60
C ASP A 147 -5.49 21.70 -20.51
N VAL A 148 -5.85 20.42 -20.63
CA VAL A 148 -5.49 19.39 -19.67
C VAL A 148 -4.37 18.54 -20.25
N ILE A 149 -3.22 18.55 -19.61
CA ILE A 149 -2.06 17.75 -20.00
C ILE A 149 -1.99 16.51 -19.12
N MET A 150 -2.11 15.33 -19.74
CA MET A 150 -2.05 14.03 -19.07
C MET A 150 -0.62 13.52 -19.03
N ASP A 151 0.04 13.59 -17.84
CA ASP A 151 1.45 13.19 -17.64
C ASP A 151 1.58 12.13 -16.55
N GLY A 152 1.27 10.88 -16.86
CA GLY A 152 1.32 9.75 -15.95
C GLY A 152 0.94 8.43 -16.57
N TYR A 153 0.95 7.37 -15.79
CA TYR A 153 0.51 6.03 -16.18
C TYR A 153 -0.96 5.75 -15.89
N PHE A 154 -1.54 6.44 -14.91
CA PHE A 154 -2.95 6.40 -14.53
C PHE A 154 -3.50 4.99 -14.24
N GLN A 155 -2.75 4.19 -13.51
CA GLN A 155 -3.10 2.79 -13.24
C GLN A 155 -4.13 2.63 -12.08
N PHE A 156 -5.20 3.41 -12.08
CA PHE A 156 -6.24 3.47 -11.04
C PHE A 156 -7.36 2.44 -11.25
N GLY A 157 -7.04 1.17 -11.29
CA GLY A 157 -8.01 0.11 -11.56
C GLY A 157 -9.29 0.17 -10.74
N HIS A 158 -9.21 0.53 -9.45
CA HIS A 158 -10.37 0.67 -8.56
C HIS A 158 -11.33 1.78 -9.00
N ILE A 159 -10.79 2.90 -9.51
CA ILE A 159 -11.60 4.01 -10.04
C ILE A 159 -12.30 3.54 -11.31
N TYR A 160 -11.57 2.91 -12.22
CA TYR A 160 -12.13 2.45 -13.49
C TYR A 160 -13.19 1.37 -13.30
N LEU A 161 -13.01 0.45 -12.36
CA LEU A 161 -14.02 -0.55 -12.07
C LEU A 161 -15.32 0.09 -11.53
N LYS A 162 -15.17 1.05 -10.61
CA LYS A 162 -16.31 1.80 -10.05
C LYS A 162 -17.12 2.53 -11.11
N TYR A 163 -16.48 3.08 -12.13
CA TYR A 163 -17.13 3.87 -13.18
C TYR A 163 -17.19 3.14 -14.52
N LYS A 164 -17.02 1.80 -14.52
CA LYS A 164 -16.88 0.97 -15.72
C LYS A 164 -17.96 1.22 -16.78
N SER A 165 -19.22 1.23 -16.37
CA SER A 165 -20.35 1.44 -17.31
C SER A 165 -20.28 2.79 -18.03
N TYR A 166 -19.97 3.86 -17.32
CA TYR A 166 -19.82 5.20 -17.91
C TYR A 166 -18.65 5.26 -18.90
N ILE A 167 -17.52 4.66 -18.51
CA ILE A 167 -16.32 4.60 -19.37
C ILE A 167 -16.60 3.81 -20.63
N LEU A 168 -17.20 2.62 -20.53
CA LEU A 168 -17.49 1.77 -21.69
C LEU A 168 -18.50 2.42 -22.63
N ASN A 169 -19.56 3.06 -22.13
CA ASN A 169 -20.53 3.78 -22.95
C ASN A 169 -19.87 4.91 -23.73
N TYR A 170 -19.05 5.72 -23.05
CA TYR A 170 -18.31 6.79 -23.72
C TYR A 170 -17.37 6.26 -24.81
N ILE A 171 -16.64 5.18 -24.51
CA ILE A 171 -15.72 4.57 -25.48
C ILE A 171 -16.50 4.01 -26.67
N GLU A 172 -17.63 3.35 -26.44
CA GLU A 172 -18.48 2.79 -27.51
C GLU A 172 -18.93 3.88 -28.49
N GLU A 173 -19.29 5.06 -27.99
CA GLU A 173 -19.69 6.21 -28.82
C GLU A 173 -18.53 6.78 -29.66
N HIS A 174 -17.29 6.65 -29.17
CA HIS A 174 -16.12 7.32 -29.75
C HIS A 174 -15.08 6.36 -30.35
N LYS A 175 -15.26 5.04 -30.22
CA LYS A 175 -14.25 4.02 -30.60
C LYS A 175 -13.77 4.09 -32.07
N HIS A 176 -14.60 4.64 -32.97
CA HIS A 176 -14.26 4.76 -34.38
C HIS A 176 -13.41 5.98 -34.75
N ILE A 177 -13.31 6.94 -33.82
CA ILE A 177 -12.58 8.21 -34.04
C ILE A 177 -11.42 8.39 -33.08
N HIS A 178 -11.48 7.82 -31.88
CA HIS A 178 -10.41 7.94 -30.92
C HIS A 178 -9.31 6.91 -31.17
N MET A 179 -8.09 7.38 -31.06
CA MET A 179 -6.88 6.57 -31.19
C MET A 179 -6.02 6.69 -29.94
N ILE A 180 -5.28 5.66 -29.64
CA ILE A 180 -4.18 5.68 -28.66
C ILE A 180 -2.85 5.51 -29.38
N GLU A 181 -1.78 6.02 -28.79
CA GLU A 181 -0.42 5.90 -29.31
C GLU A 181 0.49 5.31 -28.23
N THR A 182 1.28 4.31 -28.61
CA THR A 182 2.29 3.68 -27.75
C THR A 182 3.62 4.44 -27.82
N ASP A 183 4.55 4.13 -26.94
CA ASP A 183 5.92 4.66 -26.97
C ASP A 183 6.73 4.24 -28.23
N LEU A 184 6.24 3.23 -28.95
CA LEU A 184 6.78 2.79 -30.23
C LEU A 184 6.17 3.55 -31.42
N ASN A 185 5.39 4.61 -31.17
CA ASN A 185 4.62 5.38 -32.15
C ASN A 185 3.58 4.55 -32.95
N GLU A 186 3.16 3.40 -32.40
CA GLU A 186 2.04 2.64 -32.94
C GLU A 186 0.73 3.31 -32.59
N LYS A 187 -0.07 3.63 -33.61
CA LYS A 187 -1.41 4.21 -33.46
C LYS A 187 -2.46 3.12 -33.60
N ILE A 188 -3.28 2.95 -32.58
CA ILE A 188 -4.30 1.91 -32.52
C ILE A 188 -5.65 2.59 -32.29
N LEU A 189 -6.64 2.24 -33.11
CA LEU A 189 -8.02 2.70 -32.90
C LEU A 189 -8.62 2.05 -31.66
N MET A 190 -9.39 2.80 -30.90
CA MET A 190 -10.11 2.23 -29.76
C MET A 190 -11.10 1.14 -30.17
N LYS A 191 -11.60 1.18 -31.39
CA LYS A 191 -12.39 0.09 -31.97
C LYS A 191 -11.66 -1.24 -31.90
N ASP A 192 -10.37 -1.29 -32.25
CA ASP A 192 -9.58 -2.51 -32.30
C ASP A 192 -9.29 -3.07 -30.88
N ILE A 193 -9.42 -2.22 -29.85
CA ILE A 193 -9.31 -2.60 -28.44
C ILE A 193 -10.64 -3.12 -27.91
N ILE A 194 -11.75 -2.46 -28.23
CA ILE A 194 -13.08 -2.77 -27.68
C ILE A 194 -13.73 -3.93 -28.41
N ASP A 195 -13.75 -3.89 -29.74
CA ASP A 195 -14.36 -4.95 -30.54
C ASP A 195 -13.51 -6.22 -30.49
N ASN A 196 -14.15 -7.36 -30.55
CA ASN A 196 -13.45 -8.63 -30.64
C ASN A 196 -12.97 -8.82 -32.10
N ILE A 197 -11.67 -9.03 -32.26
CA ILE A 197 -11.14 -9.51 -33.53
C ILE A 197 -11.58 -10.96 -33.69
N GLU A 198 -12.03 -11.34 -34.85
CA GLU A 198 -12.34 -12.72 -35.14
C GLU A 198 -11.05 -13.56 -35.13
N LEU A 199 -10.91 -14.37 -34.07
CA LEU A 199 -9.79 -15.28 -33.94
C LEU A 199 -10.14 -16.62 -34.60
N PRO A 200 -9.19 -17.24 -35.35
CA PRO A 200 -9.37 -18.60 -35.83
C PRO A 200 -9.55 -19.58 -34.66
N LEU A 201 -10.24 -20.69 -34.92
CA LEU A 201 -10.65 -21.62 -33.85
C LEU A 201 -9.45 -22.16 -33.04
N GLU A 202 -8.32 -22.37 -33.71
CA GLU A 202 -7.07 -22.82 -33.08
C GLU A 202 -6.51 -21.82 -32.07
N LYS A 203 -6.89 -20.55 -32.12
CA LYS A 203 -6.48 -19.46 -31.21
C LYS A 203 -7.54 -19.07 -30.18
N LYS A 204 -8.61 -19.86 -30.05
CA LYS A 204 -9.62 -19.69 -29.01
C LYS A 204 -9.33 -20.65 -27.86
N TYR A 205 -9.15 -20.16 -26.66
CA TYR A 205 -8.76 -20.92 -25.48
C TYR A 205 -9.75 -20.72 -24.34
N ASP A 206 -9.98 -21.78 -23.55
CA ASP A 206 -10.78 -21.67 -22.33
C ASP A 206 -9.97 -20.99 -21.21
N ILE A 207 -8.69 -21.35 -21.10
CA ILE A 207 -7.77 -20.80 -20.09
C ILE A 207 -6.57 -20.20 -20.78
N VAL A 208 -6.30 -18.92 -20.49
CA VAL A 208 -5.11 -18.23 -20.96
C VAL A 208 -4.26 -17.82 -19.76
N ILE A 209 -3.00 -18.23 -19.79
CA ILE A 209 -1.99 -17.91 -18.77
C ILE A 209 -1.01 -16.91 -19.41
N HIS A 210 -1.08 -15.66 -18.99
CA HIS A 210 -0.17 -14.63 -19.48
C HIS A 210 1.03 -14.49 -18.55
N ILE A 211 2.23 -14.68 -19.10
CA ILE A 211 3.51 -14.52 -18.38
C ILE A 211 4.28 -13.32 -18.94
N ARG A 212 4.69 -12.43 -18.05
CA ARG A 212 5.52 -11.26 -18.39
C ARG A 212 6.96 -11.48 -17.94
N LEU A 213 7.88 -11.53 -18.92
CA LEU A 213 9.32 -11.73 -18.73
C LEU A 213 10.13 -10.55 -19.32
N GLY A 214 11.40 -10.72 -19.48
CA GLY A 214 12.29 -9.78 -20.15
C GLY A 214 12.66 -8.58 -19.29
N ASP A 215 12.02 -7.44 -19.50
CA ASP A 215 12.26 -6.19 -18.79
C ASP A 215 11.83 -6.23 -17.30
N PHE A 216 11.15 -7.29 -16.89
CA PHE A 216 10.73 -7.50 -15.50
C PHE A 216 11.72 -8.32 -14.66
N ASN A 217 12.62 -9.07 -15.28
CA ASN A 217 13.60 -9.86 -14.53
C ASN A 217 14.52 -8.96 -13.69
N GLY A 218 14.66 -9.28 -12.39
CA GLY A 218 15.41 -8.49 -11.41
C GLY A 218 14.70 -7.24 -10.89
N ARG A 219 13.44 -7.02 -11.27
CA ARG A 219 12.59 -5.98 -10.69
C ARG A 219 11.79 -6.52 -9.50
N VAL A 220 11.38 -5.60 -8.62
CA VAL A 220 10.54 -5.93 -7.46
C VAL A 220 9.17 -6.53 -7.83
N ASP A 221 8.69 -6.23 -9.02
CA ASP A 221 7.42 -6.69 -9.58
C ASP A 221 7.57 -7.97 -10.45
N TYR A 222 8.74 -8.63 -10.40
CA TYR A 222 8.97 -9.93 -11.02
C TYR A 222 8.24 -11.04 -10.25
N ILE A 223 7.50 -11.88 -10.96
CA ILE A 223 6.80 -13.03 -10.38
C ILE A 223 7.67 -14.26 -10.58
N GLU A 224 8.06 -14.91 -9.49
CA GLU A 224 8.83 -16.14 -9.52
C GLU A 224 8.03 -17.31 -10.13
N LYS A 225 8.68 -18.22 -10.84
CA LYS A 225 8.00 -19.36 -11.51
C LYS A 225 7.28 -20.29 -10.54
N GLU A 226 7.79 -20.43 -9.32
CA GLU A 226 7.21 -21.26 -8.27
C GLU A 226 5.79 -20.80 -7.87
N TYR A 227 5.47 -19.53 -8.04
CA TYR A 227 4.12 -19.01 -7.78
C TYR A 227 3.12 -19.44 -8.85
N TYR A 228 3.56 -19.42 -10.11
CA TYR A 228 2.71 -19.96 -11.17
C TYR A 228 2.47 -21.45 -10.96
N ILE A 229 3.48 -22.23 -10.57
CA ILE A 229 3.32 -23.67 -10.28
C ILE A 229 2.28 -23.89 -9.18
N LYS A 230 2.35 -23.18 -8.05
CA LYS A 230 1.35 -23.25 -6.98
C LYS A 230 -0.05 -22.83 -7.45
N LEU A 231 -0.11 -21.81 -8.30
CA LEU A 231 -1.38 -21.37 -8.86
C LEU A 231 -1.97 -22.40 -9.82
N PHE A 232 -1.13 -23.06 -10.62
CA PHE A 232 -1.56 -24.15 -11.50
C PHE A 232 -2.12 -25.33 -10.69
N GLU A 233 -1.47 -25.70 -9.59
CA GLU A 233 -2.00 -26.73 -8.66
C GLU A 233 -3.39 -26.34 -8.16
N LYS A 234 -3.59 -25.09 -7.79
CA LYS A 234 -4.90 -24.60 -7.31
C LYS A 234 -5.98 -24.59 -8.40
N ILE A 235 -5.61 -24.25 -9.64
CA ILE A 235 -6.57 -24.12 -10.75
C ILE A 235 -6.93 -25.50 -11.31
N PHE A 236 -5.93 -26.38 -11.47
CA PHE A 236 -6.11 -27.62 -12.22
C PHE A 236 -6.33 -28.88 -11.34
N ASN A 237 -6.06 -28.84 -10.02
CA ASN A 237 -6.33 -29.96 -9.11
C ASN A 237 -7.74 -29.93 -8.48
N LYS A 238 -8.46 -28.80 -8.57
CA LYS A 238 -9.83 -28.68 -8.04
C LYS A 238 -10.93 -29.32 -8.91
N ASN A 239 -10.60 -29.74 -10.11
CA ASN A 239 -11.60 -30.16 -11.10
C ASN A 239 -11.71 -31.66 -11.29
N ASP A 240 -11.05 -32.47 -10.46
CA ASP A 240 -11.12 -33.96 -10.60
C ASP A 240 -12.38 -34.58 -9.97
N ASP A 241 -13.15 -33.82 -9.16
CA ASP A 241 -14.36 -34.37 -8.48
C ASP A 241 -15.69 -34.11 -9.21
N ASP A 242 -15.73 -33.20 -10.19
CA ASP A 242 -16.92 -32.99 -11.01
C ASP A 242 -16.80 -33.78 -12.33
N ASN A 243 -17.23 -35.04 -12.26
CA ASN A 243 -17.46 -35.91 -13.41
C ASN A 243 -18.65 -35.37 -14.23
N ASP A 244 -18.43 -34.35 -15.03
CA ASP A 244 -19.29 -34.10 -16.17
C ASP A 244 -18.56 -33.39 -17.32
N ASP A 245 -18.67 -34.03 -18.47
CA ASP A 245 -18.32 -33.62 -19.81
C ASP A 245 -16.84 -33.60 -20.25
N ASN A 246 -16.60 -34.53 -21.17
CA ASN A 246 -15.42 -34.85 -21.95
C ASN A 246 -14.83 -33.70 -22.85
N ASP A 247 -15.13 -32.44 -22.63
CA ASP A 247 -14.49 -31.34 -23.35
C ASP A 247 -13.17 -31.01 -22.68
N LYS A 248 -12.06 -31.53 -23.21
CA LYS A 248 -10.70 -31.14 -22.81
C LYS A 248 -10.55 -29.65 -22.93
N LYS A 249 -10.47 -28.96 -21.79
CA LYS A 249 -10.22 -27.49 -21.75
C LYS A 249 -8.98 -27.15 -22.54
N ARG A 250 -9.09 -26.20 -23.45
CA ARG A 250 -7.97 -25.69 -24.23
C ARG A 250 -7.21 -24.66 -23.42
N VAL A 251 -5.95 -24.96 -23.14
CA VAL A 251 -5.08 -24.11 -22.33
C VAL A 251 -4.01 -23.46 -23.19
N CYS A 252 -3.75 -22.18 -22.95
CA CYS A 252 -2.72 -21.41 -23.65
C CYS A 252 -1.76 -20.77 -22.65
N LEU A 253 -0.46 -20.90 -22.90
CA LEU A 253 0.60 -20.11 -22.31
C LEU A 253 0.97 -18.98 -23.27
N LEU A 254 0.72 -17.75 -22.88
CA LEU A 254 0.93 -16.57 -23.68
C LEU A 254 2.09 -15.75 -23.10
N TYR A 255 3.16 -15.57 -23.85
CA TYR A 255 4.31 -14.75 -23.46
C TYR A 255 5.04 -14.16 -24.67
N GLN A 256 5.83 -13.13 -24.43
CA GLN A 256 6.73 -12.59 -25.44
C GLN A 256 8.11 -13.21 -25.30
N PRO A 257 8.64 -13.89 -26.32
CA PRO A 257 9.96 -14.50 -26.30
C PRO A 257 11.04 -13.45 -26.03
N THR A 258 12.05 -13.84 -25.28
CA THR A 258 13.24 -13.05 -25.04
C THR A 258 14.49 -13.83 -25.45
N ASN A 259 15.62 -13.15 -25.61
CA ASN A 259 16.90 -13.80 -25.91
C ASN A 259 17.65 -14.19 -24.62
N ARG A 260 16.97 -14.26 -23.47
CA ARG A 260 17.59 -14.55 -22.18
C ARG A 260 17.42 -16.02 -21.83
N PRO A 261 18.52 -16.75 -21.51
CA PRO A 261 18.44 -18.16 -21.14
C PRO A 261 17.54 -18.40 -19.92
N GLU A 262 17.53 -17.48 -18.94
CA GLU A 262 16.75 -17.57 -17.71
C GLU A 262 15.24 -17.55 -18.00
N ASP A 263 14.82 -16.76 -18.97
CA ASP A 263 13.42 -16.68 -19.38
C ASP A 263 12.97 -17.97 -20.08
N ASN A 264 13.88 -18.61 -20.84
CA ASN A 264 13.61 -19.92 -21.45
C ASN A 264 13.44 -21.01 -20.38
N ASP A 265 14.36 -21.08 -19.37
CA ASP A 265 14.25 -21.99 -18.24
C ASP A 265 12.94 -21.79 -17.45
N TYR A 266 12.54 -20.54 -17.30
CA TYR A 266 11.28 -20.20 -16.65
C TYR A 266 10.08 -20.80 -17.38
N ILE A 267 9.98 -20.58 -18.69
CA ILE A 267 8.89 -21.10 -19.51
C ILE A 267 8.93 -22.63 -19.56
N GLU A 268 10.13 -23.20 -19.73
CA GLU A 268 10.30 -24.67 -19.72
C GLU A 268 9.82 -25.29 -18.40
N THR A 269 10.13 -24.67 -17.28
CA THR A 269 9.64 -25.11 -15.96
C THR A 269 8.12 -25.11 -15.90
N CYS A 270 7.48 -24.04 -16.36
CA CYS A 270 6.01 -23.96 -16.41
C CYS A 270 5.42 -25.04 -17.34
N LEU A 271 5.99 -25.24 -18.52
CA LEU A 271 5.52 -26.26 -19.47
C LEU A 271 5.71 -27.68 -18.96
N ASN A 272 6.83 -27.95 -18.29
CA ASN A 272 7.10 -29.26 -17.72
C ASN A 272 6.10 -29.64 -16.63
N TRP A 273 5.63 -28.67 -15.84
CA TRP A 273 4.56 -28.92 -14.88
C TRP A 273 3.30 -29.51 -15.54
N PHE A 274 2.88 -28.98 -16.69
CA PHE A 274 1.71 -29.48 -17.43
C PHE A 274 1.93 -30.87 -18.03
N LYS A 275 3.16 -31.20 -18.45
CA LYS A 275 3.52 -32.45 -19.11
C LYS A 275 3.75 -33.60 -18.14
N THR A 276 4.27 -33.31 -16.94
CA THR A 276 4.72 -34.34 -15.98
C THR A 276 3.66 -34.75 -14.96
N ARG A 277 2.48 -34.18 -15.02
CA ARG A 277 1.34 -34.57 -14.16
C ARG A 277 0.89 -35.98 -14.46
N GLU A 278 0.21 -36.62 -13.48
CA GLU A 278 -0.46 -37.89 -13.64
C GLU A 278 -1.45 -37.89 -14.82
N ASN A 279 -2.20 -36.76 -14.97
CA ASN A 279 -3.06 -36.48 -16.11
C ASN A 279 -2.51 -35.30 -16.90
N PRO A 280 -1.67 -35.50 -17.93
CA PRO A 280 -1.08 -34.41 -18.70
C PRO A 280 -2.13 -33.53 -19.37
N ILE A 281 -1.89 -32.23 -19.33
CA ILE A 281 -2.74 -31.24 -19.98
C ILE A 281 -2.01 -30.75 -21.24
N ASP A 282 -2.71 -30.78 -22.37
CA ASP A 282 -2.20 -30.22 -23.61
C ASP A 282 -2.25 -28.70 -23.53
N ILE A 283 -1.08 -28.07 -23.60
CA ILE A 283 -0.92 -26.63 -23.50
C ILE A 283 -0.32 -26.07 -24.79
N ASN A 284 -1.00 -25.09 -25.36
CA ASN A 284 -0.53 -24.37 -26.53
C ASN A 284 0.33 -23.18 -26.11
N ILE A 285 1.33 -22.87 -26.93
CA ILE A 285 2.18 -21.70 -26.76
C ILE A 285 1.80 -20.69 -27.82
N GLU A 286 1.51 -19.45 -27.39
CA GLU A 286 1.20 -18.35 -28.29
C GLU A 286 2.18 -17.18 -28.10
N THR A 287 2.66 -16.67 -29.22
CA THR A 287 3.56 -15.52 -29.31
C THR A 287 3.20 -14.75 -30.57
N ASN A 288 2.36 -13.74 -30.46
CA ASN A 288 1.82 -13.02 -31.62
C ASN A 288 2.15 -11.53 -31.56
N SER A 289 1.55 -10.76 -32.47
CA SER A 289 1.52 -9.31 -32.33
C SER A 289 0.70 -8.93 -31.08
N LEU A 290 1.02 -7.77 -30.53
CA LEU A 290 0.44 -7.27 -29.28
C LEU A 290 -1.09 -7.24 -29.30
N LEU A 291 -1.70 -6.88 -30.42
CA LEU A 291 -3.15 -6.80 -30.55
C LEU A 291 -3.81 -8.19 -30.64
N ILE A 292 -3.14 -9.17 -31.26
CA ILE A 292 -3.63 -10.56 -31.28
C ILE A 292 -3.54 -11.16 -29.89
N ASP A 293 -2.41 -11.00 -29.18
CA ASP A 293 -2.24 -11.47 -27.81
C ASP A 293 -3.30 -10.86 -26.88
N PHE A 294 -3.57 -9.56 -27.05
CA PHE A 294 -4.63 -8.86 -26.31
C PHE A 294 -6.01 -9.50 -26.54
N ASN A 295 -6.34 -9.84 -27.80
CA ASN A 295 -7.62 -10.44 -28.13
C ASN A 295 -7.72 -11.92 -27.70
N ILE A 296 -6.62 -12.67 -27.70
CA ILE A 296 -6.56 -14.02 -27.14
C ILE A 296 -6.91 -13.97 -25.64
N MET A 297 -6.28 -13.06 -24.89
CA MET A 297 -6.58 -12.86 -23.48
C MET A 297 -8.03 -12.43 -23.26
N LYS A 298 -8.53 -11.47 -24.06
CA LYS A 298 -9.87 -10.91 -23.92
C LYS A 298 -10.99 -11.93 -24.19
N GLN A 299 -10.74 -12.95 -25.03
CA GLN A 299 -11.72 -13.97 -25.42
C GLN A 299 -11.63 -15.27 -24.60
N ALA A 300 -10.73 -15.37 -23.63
CA ALA A 300 -10.67 -16.50 -22.69
C ALA A 300 -11.85 -16.51 -21.72
N LYS A 301 -12.21 -17.70 -21.20
CA LYS A 301 -13.14 -17.83 -20.07
C LYS A 301 -12.42 -17.58 -18.72
N ILE A 302 -11.20 -18.10 -18.61
CA ILE A 302 -10.34 -17.90 -17.44
C ILE A 302 -9.06 -17.25 -17.88
N LEU A 303 -8.72 -16.12 -17.25
CA LEU A 303 -7.46 -15.42 -17.49
C LEU A 303 -6.60 -15.42 -16.24
N VAL A 304 -5.39 -15.95 -16.35
CA VAL A 304 -4.33 -15.80 -15.35
C VAL A 304 -3.41 -14.65 -15.78
N CYS A 305 -3.49 -13.55 -15.07
CA CYS A 305 -2.69 -12.36 -15.36
C CYS A 305 -1.32 -12.44 -14.69
N SER A 306 -0.31 -11.91 -15.39
CA SER A 306 0.94 -11.47 -14.78
C SER A 306 0.84 -10.01 -14.32
N MET A 307 1.97 -9.44 -13.90
CA MET A 307 2.17 -7.99 -13.70
C MET A 307 2.13 -7.24 -15.01
N SER A 308 0.97 -7.10 -15.58
CA SER A 308 0.86 -6.50 -16.91
C SER A 308 -0.41 -5.66 -17.02
N THR A 309 -0.21 -4.37 -17.30
CA THR A 309 -1.30 -3.46 -17.68
C THR A 309 -2.05 -3.96 -18.91
N LEU A 310 -1.36 -4.71 -19.79
CA LEU A 310 -1.98 -5.32 -20.96
C LEU A 310 -3.00 -6.39 -20.58
N ALA A 311 -2.60 -7.35 -19.71
CA ALA A 311 -3.49 -8.42 -19.25
C ALA A 311 -4.65 -7.85 -18.42
N TRP A 312 -4.38 -6.88 -17.56
CA TRP A 312 -5.41 -6.19 -16.80
C TRP A 312 -6.45 -5.54 -17.74
N SER A 313 -5.97 -4.80 -18.76
CA SER A 313 -6.85 -4.13 -19.71
C SER A 313 -7.66 -5.13 -20.53
N ALA A 314 -7.07 -6.27 -20.93
CA ALA A 314 -7.79 -7.32 -21.61
C ALA A 314 -8.93 -7.88 -20.75
N ALA A 315 -8.69 -8.12 -19.46
CA ALA A 315 -9.73 -8.54 -18.53
C ALA A 315 -10.82 -7.46 -18.34
N TYR A 316 -10.43 -6.20 -18.22
CA TYR A 316 -11.36 -5.10 -18.05
C TYR A 316 -12.34 -4.94 -19.22
N PHE A 317 -11.86 -5.07 -20.45
CA PHE A 317 -12.67 -4.94 -21.66
C PHE A 317 -13.32 -6.26 -22.12
N SER A 318 -13.04 -7.36 -21.46
CA SER A 318 -13.61 -8.64 -21.83
C SER A 318 -15.10 -8.72 -21.51
N MET A 319 -15.84 -9.36 -22.41
CA MET A 319 -17.21 -9.82 -22.22
C MET A 319 -17.28 -11.35 -22.04
N HIS A 320 -16.14 -12.05 -22.07
CA HIS A 320 -16.05 -13.50 -22.07
C HIS A 320 -15.40 -14.07 -20.79
N ILE A 321 -14.55 -13.28 -20.12
CA ILE A 321 -13.86 -13.75 -18.92
C ILE A 321 -14.85 -13.91 -17.77
N GLU A 322 -15.02 -15.14 -17.35
CA GLU A 322 -15.84 -15.54 -16.21
C GLU A 322 -15.04 -15.46 -14.89
N LEU A 323 -13.73 -15.72 -14.96
CA LEU A 323 -12.83 -15.73 -13.81
C LEU A 323 -11.46 -15.18 -14.18
N CYS A 324 -10.97 -14.26 -13.36
CA CYS A 324 -9.63 -13.67 -13.53
C CYS A 324 -8.78 -13.96 -12.29
N TYR A 325 -7.55 -14.43 -12.51
CA TYR A 325 -6.54 -14.53 -11.46
C TYR A 325 -5.55 -13.38 -11.62
N MET A 326 -5.39 -12.58 -10.58
CA MET A 326 -4.48 -11.43 -10.58
C MET A 326 -3.44 -11.56 -9.47
N PRO A 327 -2.20 -11.13 -9.73
CA PRO A 327 -1.20 -11.04 -8.66
C PRO A 327 -1.66 -10.10 -7.54
N ASN A 328 -1.45 -10.52 -6.29
CA ASN A 328 -1.75 -9.68 -5.13
C ASN A 328 -0.58 -8.75 -4.83
N TYR A 329 -0.81 -7.44 -4.96
CA TYR A 329 0.21 -6.40 -4.83
C TYR A 329 0.22 -5.65 -3.51
N ASN A 330 -0.44 -6.15 -2.52
CA ASN A 330 -0.47 -5.49 -1.21
C ASN A 330 0.93 -5.25 -0.59
N PHE A 331 1.97 -5.85 -1.16
CA PHE A 331 3.36 -5.68 -0.74
C PHE A 331 4.01 -4.33 -1.09
N TYR A 332 3.45 -3.58 -2.04
CA TYR A 332 4.08 -2.36 -2.56
C TYR A 332 3.37 -1.07 -2.15
N LYS A 333 2.57 -1.09 -1.10
CA LYS A 333 1.74 0.05 -0.67
C LYS A 333 2.52 1.28 -0.19
N ASN A 334 3.82 1.17 0.02
CA ASN A 334 4.65 2.30 0.45
C ASN A 334 5.39 3.02 -0.68
N ASP A 335 5.31 2.55 -1.91
CA ASP A 335 5.58 3.38 -3.05
C ASP A 335 4.39 4.35 -3.19
N GLU A 336 4.62 5.66 -3.31
CA GLU A 336 3.57 6.66 -3.60
C GLU A 336 2.75 6.28 -4.86
N ARG A 337 3.24 5.29 -5.61
CA ARG A 337 2.60 4.62 -6.73
C ARG A 337 1.75 3.41 -6.34
N ALA A 338 1.74 2.99 -5.08
CA ALA A 338 1.08 1.75 -4.66
C ALA A 338 -0.46 1.81 -4.74
N ASP A 339 -1.03 3.01 -4.63
CA ASP A 339 -2.45 3.23 -4.91
C ASP A 339 -2.81 3.01 -6.39
N PHE A 340 -1.81 2.85 -7.26
CA PHE A 340 -1.94 2.73 -8.70
C PHE A 340 -1.99 1.29 -9.20
N PHE A 341 -1.55 0.30 -8.40
CA PHE A 341 -1.39 -1.05 -8.91
C PHE A 341 -2.66 -1.90 -8.77
N PHE A 342 -3.05 -2.40 -9.90
CA PHE A 342 -3.82 -3.61 -10.17
C PHE A 342 -4.90 -3.98 -9.15
N HIS A 343 -5.88 -3.12 -9.00
CA HIS A 343 -7.16 -3.55 -8.47
C HIS A 343 -7.82 -4.52 -9.46
N LYS A 344 -8.79 -5.26 -8.97
CA LYS A 344 -9.58 -6.20 -9.77
C LYS A 344 -10.07 -5.56 -11.06
N PRO A 345 -9.82 -6.14 -12.25
CA PRO A 345 -10.35 -5.64 -13.52
C PRO A 345 -11.83 -5.97 -13.71
N ILE A 346 -12.28 -7.06 -13.07
CA ILE A 346 -13.68 -7.54 -13.06
C ILE A 346 -14.06 -7.99 -11.65
N GLU A 347 -15.35 -8.04 -11.36
CA GLU A 347 -15.88 -8.46 -10.04
C GLU A 347 -15.35 -9.84 -9.63
N ASN A 348 -15.44 -10.82 -10.54
CA ASN A 348 -14.97 -12.19 -10.28
C ASN A 348 -13.46 -12.31 -10.50
N THR A 349 -12.68 -11.63 -9.66
CA THR A 349 -11.21 -11.70 -9.66
C THR A 349 -10.70 -12.29 -8.35
N ILE A 350 -9.89 -13.34 -8.47
CA ILE A 350 -9.15 -13.93 -7.36
C ILE A 350 -7.74 -13.32 -7.34
N LEU A 351 -7.38 -12.70 -6.24
CA LEU A 351 -6.01 -12.25 -6.01
C LEU A 351 -5.17 -13.42 -5.52
N TYR A 352 -3.99 -13.62 -6.09
CA TYR A 352 -3.04 -14.63 -5.66
C TYR A 352 -1.73 -13.99 -5.20
N ASP A 353 -1.16 -14.55 -4.14
CA ASP A 353 0.05 -14.01 -3.56
C ASP A 353 1.27 -14.33 -4.43
N VAL A 354 2.01 -13.30 -4.78
CA VAL A 354 3.20 -13.38 -5.64
C VAL A 354 4.47 -13.70 -4.87
N LYS A 355 4.47 -13.46 -3.58
CA LYS A 355 5.52 -13.92 -2.69
C LYS A 355 4.94 -14.96 -1.75
N SER A 356 5.64 -16.05 -1.51
CA SER A 356 5.27 -16.92 -0.40
C SER A 356 5.30 -16.06 0.84
N THR A 357 4.22 -16.06 1.62
CA THR A 357 4.32 -15.56 2.98
C THR A 357 5.49 -16.30 3.59
N PRO A 358 6.59 -15.64 3.95
CA PRO A 358 7.71 -16.34 4.55
C PRO A 358 7.19 -17.20 5.68
N LYS A 359 7.73 -18.38 5.81
CA LYS A 359 7.28 -19.36 6.82
C LYS A 359 7.22 -18.73 8.21
N ILE A 360 8.09 -17.78 8.49
CA ILE A 360 8.14 -17.07 9.75
C ILE A 360 6.93 -16.13 9.94
N LEU A 361 6.50 -15.37 8.91
CA LEU A 361 5.35 -14.47 9.01
C LEU A 361 4.05 -15.23 9.30
N SER A 362 3.85 -16.41 8.73
CA SER A 362 2.68 -17.24 9.01
C SER A 362 2.63 -17.74 10.47
N THR A 363 3.72 -17.57 11.21
CA THR A 363 3.80 -17.91 12.64
C THR A 363 3.73 -16.70 13.57
N ILE A 364 3.65 -15.47 13.01
CA ILE A 364 3.52 -14.22 13.76
C ILE A 364 2.05 -13.83 13.82
N LYS A 365 1.54 -13.61 15.03
CA LYS A 365 0.18 -13.14 15.28
C LYS A 365 0.24 -11.73 15.90
N PRO A 366 -0.16 -10.69 15.16
CA PRO A 366 -0.26 -9.35 15.70
C PRO A 366 -1.41 -9.23 16.69
N ILE A 367 -1.14 -8.62 17.82
CA ILE A 367 -2.11 -8.37 18.88
C ILE A 367 -2.08 -6.89 19.25
N ILE A 368 -3.19 -6.21 19.10
CA ILE A 368 -3.35 -4.86 19.66
C ILE A 368 -3.96 -4.98 21.05
N MET A 369 -3.23 -4.50 22.04
CA MET A 369 -3.68 -4.43 23.42
C MET A 369 -4.36 -3.09 23.67
N THR A 370 -5.63 -3.12 24.07
CA THR A 370 -6.42 -1.93 24.37
C THR A 370 -7.31 -2.16 25.60
N LEU A 371 -7.82 -1.08 26.16
CA LEU A 371 -8.84 -1.14 27.20
C LEU A 371 -10.21 -0.84 26.59
N PRO A 372 -11.28 -1.60 26.90
CA PRO A 372 -12.61 -1.43 26.30
C PRO A 372 -13.17 -0.01 26.39
N GLN A 373 -12.86 0.73 27.46
CA GLN A 373 -13.28 2.11 27.66
C GLN A 373 -12.55 3.14 26.78
N TYR A 374 -11.46 2.73 26.10
CA TYR A 374 -10.68 3.55 25.18
C TYR A 374 -10.84 3.10 23.72
N SER A 375 -11.99 2.53 23.38
CA SER A 375 -12.29 2.03 22.00
C SER A 375 -12.07 3.07 20.90
N MET A 376 -12.14 4.36 21.22
CA MET A 376 -11.80 5.45 20.28
C MET A 376 -10.36 5.36 19.77
N ARG A 377 -9.41 4.89 20.59
CA ARG A 377 -8.01 4.70 20.17
C ARG A 377 -7.89 3.61 19.13
N LEU A 378 -8.64 2.52 19.29
CA LEU A 378 -8.69 1.44 18.29
C LEU A 378 -9.17 1.95 16.93
N ASN A 379 -10.13 2.88 16.90
CA ASN A 379 -10.59 3.48 15.66
C ASN A 379 -9.48 4.24 14.91
N ASN A 380 -8.56 4.86 15.64
CA ASN A 380 -7.40 5.54 15.05
C ASN A 380 -6.41 4.56 14.40
N LEU A 381 -6.44 3.29 14.82
CA LEU A 381 -5.59 2.22 14.29
C LEU A 381 -6.22 1.44 13.14
N ASN A 382 -7.48 1.73 12.75
CA ASN A 382 -8.18 0.95 11.71
C ASN A 382 -7.39 0.89 10.39
N ASN A 383 -6.79 1.99 9.96
CA ASN A 383 -5.96 2.01 8.76
C ASN A 383 -4.69 1.16 8.92
N PHE A 384 -4.08 1.19 10.10
CA PHE A 384 -2.89 0.40 10.40
C PHE A 384 -3.22 -1.10 10.47
N ILE A 385 -4.33 -1.47 11.13
CA ILE A 385 -4.85 -2.85 11.17
C ILE A 385 -5.11 -3.36 9.76
N PHE A 386 -5.80 -2.56 8.95
CA PHE A 386 -6.04 -2.87 7.55
C PHE A 386 -4.72 -3.06 6.77
N ASN A 387 -3.73 -2.21 7.02
CA ASN A 387 -2.42 -2.33 6.39
C ASN A 387 -1.68 -3.60 6.81
N LEU A 388 -1.73 -4.01 8.08
CA LEU A 388 -1.16 -5.28 8.54
C LEU A 388 -1.84 -6.47 7.87
N SER A 389 -3.17 -6.46 7.73
CA SER A 389 -3.89 -7.53 7.03
C SER A 389 -3.50 -7.66 5.56
N ASN A 390 -3.13 -6.56 4.92
CA ASN A 390 -2.69 -6.54 3.53
C ASN A 390 -1.32 -7.22 3.30
N ILE A 391 -0.49 -7.32 4.35
CA ILE A 391 0.77 -8.09 4.31
C ILE A 391 0.62 -9.49 4.91
N GLY A 392 -0.61 -9.98 5.04
CA GLY A 392 -0.89 -11.32 5.54
C GLY A 392 -0.85 -11.47 7.05
N LEU A 393 -0.84 -10.35 7.79
CA LEU A 393 -0.85 -10.33 9.25
C LEU A 393 -2.22 -9.90 9.76
N GLU A 394 -3.09 -10.89 10.05
CA GLU A 394 -4.40 -10.60 10.65
C GLU A 394 -4.25 -10.19 12.11
N CYS A 395 -4.66 -8.97 12.40
CA CYS A 395 -4.51 -8.37 13.72
C CYS A 395 -5.67 -8.74 14.63
N ASN A 396 -5.37 -9.25 15.83
CA ASN A 396 -6.35 -9.51 16.87
C ASN A 396 -6.33 -8.40 17.92
N VAL A 397 -7.47 -8.16 18.54
CA VAL A 397 -7.60 -7.20 19.62
C VAL A 397 -7.68 -7.96 20.95
N PHE A 398 -6.83 -7.56 21.88
CA PHE A 398 -6.82 -8.07 23.24
C PHE A 398 -7.31 -7.00 24.21
N ASN A 399 -8.34 -7.33 24.98
CA ASN A 399 -8.83 -6.45 26.04
C ASN A 399 -7.92 -6.56 27.28
N GLY A 400 -7.15 -5.52 27.49
CA GLY A 400 -6.27 -5.39 28.64
C GLY A 400 -7.03 -5.29 29.97
N VAL A 401 -6.29 -5.41 31.04
CA VAL A 401 -6.82 -5.31 32.43
C VAL A 401 -6.82 -3.84 32.85
N HIS A 402 -7.98 -3.34 33.22
CA HIS A 402 -8.08 -2.02 33.81
C HIS A 402 -7.65 -2.08 35.31
N GLY A 403 -6.52 -1.43 35.62
CA GLY A 403 -5.91 -1.55 36.94
C GLY A 403 -6.74 -1.02 38.12
N LYS A 404 -7.80 -0.25 37.87
CA LYS A 404 -8.77 0.21 38.89
C LYS A 404 -9.94 -0.75 39.08
N ASP A 405 -10.01 -1.89 38.42
CA ASP A 405 -10.94 -2.93 38.85
C ASP A 405 -10.43 -3.49 40.19
N ILE A 406 -10.95 -2.94 41.27
CA ILE A 406 -10.50 -3.20 42.65
C ILE A 406 -10.46 -4.69 42.95
N ARG A 407 -11.39 -5.47 42.40
CA ARG A 407 -11.44 -6.92 42.66
C ARG A 407 -10.30 -7.65 41.96
N ILE A 408 -9.98 -7.28 40.73
CA ILE A 408 -8.86 -7.85 39.97
C ILE A 408 -7.54 -7.38 40.59
N TYR A 409 -7.43 -6.09 40.90
CA TYR A 409 -6.24 -5.49 41.51
C TYR A 409 -5.93 -6.12 42.87
N ASP A 410 -6.92 -6.20 43.76
CA ASP A 410 -6.74 -6.78 45.11
C ASP A 410 -6.39 -8.27 45.08
N ALA A 411 -7.01 -9.05 44.19
CA ALA A 411 -6.75 -10.47 44.09
C ALA A 411 -5.32 -10.73 43.53
N ALA A 412 -4.95 -10.06 42.43
CA ALA A 412 -3.63 -10.20 41.83
C ALA A 412 -2.54 -9.60 42.74
N TYR A 413 -2.78 -8.46 43.37
CA TYR A 413 -1.87 -7.85 44.34
C TYR A 413 -1.58 -8.77 45.53
N LYS A 414 -2.60 -9.39 46.11
CA LYS A 414 -2.45 -10.37 47.20
C LYS A 414 -1.71 -11.62 46.74
N GLU A 415 -1.92 -12.08 45.53
CA GLU A 415 -1.23 -13.23 44.95
C GLU A 415 0.26 -12.94 44.73
N THR A 416 0.59 -11.74 44.20
CA THR A 416 1.96 -11.33 43.87
C THR A 416 2.80 -11.02 45.10
N HIS A 417 2.22 -10.42 46.17
CA HIS A 417 2.96 -10.03 47.39
C HIS A 417 3.29 -11.19 48.34
N LYS A 418 2.80 -12.39 48.07
CA LYS A 418 3.15 -13.58 48.85
C LYS A 418 4.53 -14.17 48.54
N LYS A 419 5.20 -13.70 47.52
CA LYS A 419 6.51 -14.20 47.08
C LYS A 419 7.51 -13.05 46.97
N HIS A 420 8.35 -12.89 48.00
CA HIS A 420 9.47 -11.96 47.92
C HIS A 420 10.48 -12.43 46.87
N ILE A 421 10.70 -11.60 45.82
CA ILE A 421 11.92 -11.66 45.02
C ILE A 421 12.99 -10.95 45.85
N SER A 422 14.17 -11.56 45.96
CA SER A 422 15.30 -10.91 46.61
C SER A 422 15.74 -9.70 45.83
N TRP A 423 15.54 -8.53 46.37
CA TRP A 423 15.88 -7.24 45.75
C TRP A 423 17.39 -7.00 45.59
N ASN A 424 18.23 -7.82 46.23
CA ASN A 424 19.68 -7.65 46.18
C ASN A 424 20.26 -7.80 44.77
N ASP A 425 19.61 -8.57 43.91
CA ASP A 425 20.03 -8.75 42.54
C ASP A 425 19.59 -7.59 41.60
N ILE A 426 18.74 -6.70 42.14
CA ILE A 426 18.07 -5.62 41.40
C ILE A 426 18.61 -4.24 41.80
N THR A 427 19.41 -4.15 42.86
CA THR A 427 19.90 -2.89 43.44
C THR A 427 20.58 -1.97 42.41
N TYR A 428 21.19 -2.52 41.39
CA TYR A 428 21.84 -1.75 40.34
C TYR A 428 20.87 -1.00 39.43
N PHE A 429 19.65 -1.46 39.29
CA PHE A 429 18.61 -0.85 38.45
C PHE A 429 17.97 0.37 39.09
N TYR A 430 17.99 0.42 40.39
CA TYR A 430 17.14 1.29 41.18
C TYR A 430 17.85 2.49 41.77
N ASP A 431 19.18 2.49 41.75
CA ASP A 431 19.94 3.70 42.11
C ASP A 431 19.63 4.90 41.21
N VAL A 432 19.11 4.64 40.00
CA VAL A 432 18.71 5.69 39.03
C VAL A 432 17.27 6.19 39.26
N ARG A 433 16.40 5.37 39.86
CA ARG A 433 15.02 5.73 40.15
C ARG A 433 14.75 5.62 41.65
N THR A 434 14.77 6.73 42.35
CA THR A 434 14.48 6.91 43.77
C THR A 434 13.13 6.32 44.31
N ARG A 435 12.50 5.41 43.61
CA ARG A 435 11.19 4.83 43.90
C ARG A 435 11.20 3.56 44.73
N LEU A 436 12.33 3.16 45.28
CA LEU A 436 12.54 1.78 45.75
C LEU A 436 12.32 1.47 47.21
N ASN A 437 12.10 2.45 48.01
CA ASN A 437 11.77 2.17 49.39
C ASN A 437 10.26 2.00 49.56
N GLY A 438 9.73 0.81 49.27
CA GLY A 438 8.33 0.46 49.50
C GLY A 438 7.41 0.73 48.30
N ILE A 439 7.76 0.17 47.14
CA ILE A 439 7.02 0.46 45.90
C ILE A 439 5.69 -0.24 45.90
N HIS A 440 4.69 0.57 45.84
CA HIS A 440 3.39 0.20 45.33
C HIS A 440 3.35 0.60 43.86
N MET A 441 3.24 -0.38 42.94
CA MET A 441 2.86 -0.09 41.58
C MET A 441 1.53 0.68 41.59
N THR A 442 1.43 1.68 40.76
CA THR A 442 0.14 2.34 40.56
C THR A 442 -0.85 1.35 39.91
N PRO A 443 -2.15 1.55 40.07
CA PRO A 443 -3.14 0.68 39.42
C PRO A 443 -2.95 0.58 37.92
N GLY A 444 -2.55 1.67 37.23
CA GLY A 444 -2.28 1.68 35.82
C GLY A 444 -1.07 0.82 35.43
N GLU A 445 0.06 0.96 36.13
CA GLU A 445 1.27 0.15 35.92
C GLU A 445 0.98 -1.34 36.15
N PHE A 446 0.19 -1.65 37.21
CA PHE A 446 -0.20 -3.02 37.51
C PHE A 446 -1.10 -3.61 36.42
N GLY A 447 -2.12 -2.85 35.97
CA GLY A 447 -3.01 -3.28 34.88
C GLY A 447 -2.28 -3.54 33.57
N CYS A 448 -1.33 -2.66 33.22
CA CYS A 448 -0.47 -2.83 32.07
C CYS A 448 0.36 -4.12 32.16
N ALA A 449 1.13 -4.29 33.25
CA ALA A 449 1.97 -5.47 33.45
C ALA A 449 1.14 -6.77 33.47
N TRP A 450 -0.03 -6.75 34.09
CA TRP A 450 -0.94 -7.91 34.14
C TRP A 450 -1.48 -8.24 32.73
N SER A 451 -1.79 -7.25 31.94
CA SER A 451 -2.23 -7.43 30.54
C SER A 451 -1.15 -8.14 29.72
N HIS A 452 0.09 -7.68 29.78
CA HIS A 452 1.21 -8.34 29.11
C HIS A 452 1.39 -9.80 29.59
N ILE A 453 1.39 -10.06 30.89
CA ILE A 453 1.52 -11.43 31.41
C ILE A 453 0.38 -12.33 30.91
N ASN A 454 -0.86 -11.84 30.83
CA ASN A 454 -1.97 -12.62 30.29
C ASN A 454 -1.78 -12.93 28.80
N LEU A 455 -1.28 -11.98 28.00
CA LEU A 455 -0.93 -12.25 26.60
C LEU A 455 0.16 -13.32 26.48
N LEU A 456 1.20 -13.27 27.32
CA LEU A 456 2.26 -14.28 27.33
C LEU A 456 1.73 -15.67 27.69
N LYS A 457 0.83 -15.75 28.68
CA LYS A 457 0.13 -17.02 29.03
C LYS A 457 -0.67 -17.55 27.83
N GLN A 458 -1.36 -16.66 27.12
CA GLN A 458 -2.12 -17.04 25.93
C GLN A 458 -1.20 -17.58 24.85
N LEU A 459 -0.10 -16.87 24.51
CA LEU A 459 0.87 -17.30 23.52
C LEU A 459 1.44 -18.69 23.82
N VAL A 460 1.84 -18.94 25.05
CA VAL A 460 2.41 -20.25 25.45
C VAL A 460 1.39 -21.37 25.27
N ASN A 461 0.10 -21.09 25.45
CA ASN A 461 -1.01 -22.07 25.34
C ASN A 461 -1.60 -22.16 23.92
N GLU A 462 -1.14 -21.34 22.95
CA GLU A 462 -1.60 -21.48 21.55
C GLU A 462 -1.26 -22.89 21.01
N ASN A 463 -2.25 -23.54 20.40
CA ASN A 463 -2.10 -24.88 19.85
C ASN A 463 -1.96 -24.89 18.31
N ASP A 464 -2.04 -23.71 17.70
CA ASP A 464 -1.87 -23.52 16.26
C ASP A 464 -0.39 -23.32 15.87
N SER A 465 -0.13 -22.90 14.65
CA SER A 465 1.20 -22.62 14.12
C SER A 465 1.84 -21.34 14.67
N THR A 466 1.17 -20.60 15.54
CA THR A 466 1.68 -19.35 16.11
C THR A 466 2.90 -19.61 17.00
N ASN A 467 4.02 -19.00 16.64
CA ASN A 467 5.26 -19.05 17.42
C ASN A 467 5.64 -17.71 18.02
N TYR A 468 5.08 -16.61 17.49
CA TYR A 468 5.39 -15.25 17.92
C TYR A 468 4.11 -14.41 18.06
N TYR A 469 4.10 -13.54 19.06
CA TYR A 469 3.19 -12.41 19.09
C TYR A 469 3.95 -11.13 18.73
N LEU A 470 3.40 -10.34 17.80
CA LEU A 470 3.72 -8.93 17.63
C LEU A 470 2.74 -8.14 18.51
N ILE A 471 3.18 -7.74 19.68
CA ILE A 471 2.36 -7.02 20.65
C ILE A 471 2.50 -5.52 20.43
N LEU A 472 1.37 -4.85 20.31
CA LEU A 472 1.23 -3.43 20.02
C LEU A 472 0.26 -2.81 21.02
N GLU A 473 0.63 -1.70 21.64
CA GLU A 473 -0.29 -0.91 22.48
C GLU A 473 -1.19 -0.03 21.60
N ASP A 474 -2.33 0.39 22.13
CA ASP A 474 -3.36 1.10 21.33
C ASP A 474 -3.02 2.56 20.99
N ASP A 475 -1.89 3.06 21.46
CA ASP A 475 -1.30 4.36 21.13
C ASP A 475 -0.08 4.25 20.19
N VAL A 476 0.12 3.09 19.59
CA VAL A 476 1.23 2.84 18.66
C VAL A 476 1.09 3.62 17.35
N GLU A 477 2.21 4.11 16.83
CA GLU A 477 2.34 4.68 15.50
C GLU A 477 3.51 4.02 14.75
N LEU A 478 3.27 3.53 13.53
CA LEU A 478 4.31 3.01 12.66
C LEU A 478 5.03 4.20 11.99
N ILE A 479 6.35 4.33 12.22
CA ILE A 479 7.18 5.43 11.70
C ILE A 479 8.05 5.05 10.51
N LYS A 480 8.01 3.77 10.14
CA LYS A 480 8.69 3.22 8.96
C LYS A 480 7.67 2.76 7.93
N PRO A 481 8.05 2.73 6.65
CA PRO A 481 7.22 2.12 5.63
C PRO A 481 6.83 0.67 5.95
N LEU A 482 5.63 0.27 5.54
CA LEU A 482 5.09 -1.06 5.85
C LEU A 482 5.89 -2.21 5.21
N ASP A 483 6.49 -1.98 4.04
CA ASP A 483 7.37 -2.92 3.37
C ASP A 483 8.69 -3.12 4.13
N GLU A 484 9.25 -2.06 4.72
CA GLU A 484 10.40 -2.19 5.61
C GLU A 484 10.05 -3.03 6.86
N LEU A 485 8.85 -2.84 7.43
CA LEU A 485 8.37 -3.68 8.53
C LEU A 485 8.22 -5.14 8.08
N TYR A 486 7.63 -5.36 6.91
CA TYR A 486 7.50 -6.69 6.34
C TYR A 486 8.86 -7.39 6.17
N GLU A 487 9.83 -6.69 5.58
CA GLU A 487 11.19 -7.22 5.42
C GLU A 487 11.89 -7.47 6.76
N LEU A 488 11.71 -6.57 7.73
CA LEU A 488 12.21 -6.80 9.10
C LEU A 488 11.66 -8.10 9.68
N LEU A 489 10.33 -8.28 9.64
CA LEU A 489 9.66 -9.45 10.21
C LEU A 489 10.09 -10.76 9.52
N ASN A 490 10.41 -10.72 8.23
CA ASN A 490 10.93 -11.87 7.49
C ASN A 490 12.32 -12.30 7.92
N HIS A 491 13.09 -11.39 8.50
CA HIS A 491 14.46 -11.64 8.94
C HIS A 491 14.57 -11.75 10.46
N LEU A 492 13.45 -12.00 11.14
CA LEU A 492 13.44 -12.21 12.59
C LEU A 492 14.41 -13.36 12.95
N PRO A 493 15.37 -13.15 13.87
CA PRO A 493 16.28 -14.22 14.29
C PRO A 493 15.49 -15.39 14.90
N GLU A 494 15.77 -16.61 14.43
CA GLU A 494 15.05 -17.83 14.85
C GLU A 494 15.20 -18.13 16.36
N ASP A 495 16.30 -17.69 16.96
CA ASP A 495 16.58 -17.87 18.37
C ASP A 495 16.10 -16.70 19.25
N ALA A 496 15.40 -15.71 18.68
CA ALA A 496 14.91 -14.56 19.41
C ALA A 496 13.91 -14.96 20.49
N ASP A 497 14.19 -14.53 21.72
CA ASP A 497 13.21 -14.58 22.79
C ASP A 497 12.30 -13.34 22.70
N ILE A 498 12.90 -12.14 22.52
CA ILE A 498 12.19 -10.88 22.31
C ILE A 498 12.93 -9.97 21.32
N CYS A 499 12.18 -9.22 20.52
CA CYS A 499 12.69 -8.14 19.68
C CYS A 499 11.91 -6.86 20.01
N HIS A 500 12.58 -5.82 20.48
CA HIS A 500 11.96 -4.55 20.79
C HIS A 500 12.00 -3.63 19.56
N LEU A 501 10.83 -3.13 19.12
CA LEU A 501 10.67 -2.40 17.86
C LEU A 501 10.36 -0.91 18.06
N ALA A 502 9.96 -0.50 19.27
CA ALA A 502 9.53 0.87 19.54
C ALA A 502 10.69 1.78 19.93
N LYS A 503 10.51 3.07 19.67
CA LYS A 503 11.43 4.11 20.12
C LYS A 503 11.41 4.22 21.66
N SER A 504 12.60 4.17 22.27
CA SER A 504 12.81 4.54 23.66
C SER A 504 13.19 6.01 23.75
N ASP A 505 12.48 6.79 24.57
CA ASP A 505 12.76 8.23 24.70
C ASP A 505 14.05 8.54 25.46
N TRP A 506 14.53 7.59 26.25
CA TRP A 506 15.59 7.85 27.21
C TRP A 506 16.97 7.44 26.69
N TYR A 507 17.05 6.38 25.91
CA TYR A 507 18.33 5.85 25.43
C TYR A 507 18.21 5.28 24.01
N PRO A 508 19.15 5.64 23.11
CA PRO A 508 19.29 4.92 21.84
C PRO A 508 19.70 3.48 22.10
N PHE A 509 19.31 2.55 21.23
CA PHE A 509 19.75 1.17 21.31
C PHE A 509 21.28 1.06 21.28
N GLN A 510 21.85 0.30 22.24
CA GLN A 510 23.24 -0.12 22.14
C GLN A 510 23.34 -1.36 21.27
N LEU A 511 23.67 -1.17 20.02
CA LEU A 511 23.87 -2.24 19.06
C LEU A 511 25.24 -2.87 19.38
N THR A 512 25.27 -4.15 19.77
CA THR A 512 26.52 -4.82 20.13
C THR A 512 27.03 -5.70 19.01
N LYS A 513 26.21 -6.59 18.48
CA LYS A 513 26.59 -7.52 17.43
C LYS A 513 25.50 -7.60 16.38
N GLN A 514 25.87 -7.39 15.14
CA GLN A 514 24.96 -7.61 14.03
C GLN A 514 24.72 -9.11 13.84
N VAL A 515 23.44 -9.50 13.84
CA VAL A 515 23.01 -10.89 13.68
C VAL A 515 22.66 -11.18 12.22
N ASN A 516 21.97 -10.23 11.60
CA ASN A 516 21.67 -10.24 10.17
C ASN A 516 21.52 -8.79 9.66
N THR A 517 21.07 -8.60 8.43
CA THR A 517 20.94 -7.26 7.81
C THR A 517 20.04 -6.31 8.61
N TYR A 518 19.08 -6.83 9.36
CA TYR A 518 18.04 -6.04 10.03
C TYR A 518 18.21 -5.98 11.54
N PHE A 519 18.78 -7.01 12.17
CA PHE A 519 18.79 -7.16 13.62
C PHE A 519 20.19 -7.18 14.22
N TYR A 520 20.27 -6.65 15.42
CA TYR A 520 21.45 -6.58 16.27
C TYR A 520 21.13 -7.15 17.64
N GLU A 521 22.10 -7.80 18.28
CA GLU A 521 22.02 -8.03 19.71
C GLU A 521 22.00 -6.68 20.43
N CYS A 522 21.12 -6.54 21.39
CA CYS A 522 21.06 -5.35 22.22
C CYS A 522 22.11 -5.42 23.34
N GLY A 523 22.79 -4.30 23.61
CA GLY A 523 23.60 -4.15 24.81
C GLY A 523 22.72 -4.17 26.06
N LYS A 524 23.30 -4.52 27.22
CA LYS A 524 22.59 -4.57 28.52
C LYS A 524 22.17 -3.18 29.01
N GLN A 525 21.24 -2.57 28.31
CA GLN A 525 20.69 -1.25 28.61
C GLN A 525 19.22 -1.34 29.01
N PHE A 526 18.66 -0.23 29.46
CA PHE A 526 17.26 -0.10 29.79
C PHE A 526 16.39 0.15 28.58
N PHE A 527 15.19 -0.44 28.60
CA PHE A 527 14.06 -0.01 27.80
C PHE A 527 13.02 0.58 28.73
N ASN A 528 12.44 1.67 28.33
CA ASN A 528 11.22 2.15 28.92
C ASN A 528 10.20 2.21 27.79
N LYS A 529 9.17 1.49 27.88
CA LYS A 529 8.00 1.34 27.01
C LYS A 529 7.89 -0.05 26.39
N THR A 530 6.69 -0.52 26.42
CA THR A 530 6.26 -1.79 25.83
C THR A 530 5.38 -1.59 24.60
N THR A 531 5.40 -0.38 24.03
CA THR A 531 4.53 0.08 22.94
C THR A 531 4.50 -0.87 21.73
N ALA A 532 5.66 -1.44 21.34
CA ALA A 532 5.73 -2.43 20.26
C ALA A 532 6.92 -3.37 20.43
N TYR A 533 6.65 -4.67 20.47
CA TYR A 533 7.69 -5.70 20.52
C TYR A 533 7.18 -7.03 19.95
N ILE A 534 8.13 -7.88 19.53
CA ILE A 534 7.86 -9.26 19.16
C ILE A 534 8.41 -10.17 20.25
N ILE A 535 7.63 -11.17 20.66
CA ILE A 535 8.08 -12.17 21.61
C ILE A 535 7.77 -13.56 21.09
N SER A 536 8.76 -14.46 21.20
CA SER A 536 8.56 -15.86 20.85
C SER A 536 7.84 -16.62 21.97
N LYS A 537 7.23 -17.74 21.61
CA LYS A 537 6.63 -18.68 22.57
C LYS A 537 7.63 -19.12 23.63
N LYS A 538 8.88 -19.39 23.21
CA LYS A 538 9.98 -19.72 24.10
C LYS A 538 10.35 -18.56 25.02
N GLY A 539 10.43 -17.33 24.48
CA GLY A 539 10.70 -16.14 25.26
C GLY A 539 9.60 -15.86 26.29
N ALA A 540 8.33 -16.00 25.86
CA ALA A 540 7.18 -15.88 26.76
C ALA A 540 7.23 -16.89 27.91
N GLN A 541 7.61 -18.15 27.63
CA GLN A 541 7.76 -19.16 28.69
C GLN A 541 8.86 -18.76 29.68
N LYS A 542 10.02 -18.28 29.21
CA LYS A 542 11.09 -17.79 30.10
C LYS A 542 10.63 -16.63 30.99
N VAL A 543 9.84 -15.71 30.44
CA VAL A 543 9.24 -14.61 31.21
C VAL A 543 8.31 -15.16 32.31
N LEU A 544 7.41 -16.07 31.95
CA LEU A 544 6.48 -16.69 32.89
C LEU A 544 7.20 -17.50 33.99
N ASP A 545 8.23 -18.25 33.62
CA ASP A 545 9.05 -19.03 34.57
C ASP A 545 9.80 -18.11 35.55
N TYR A 546 10.33 -16.98 35.05
CA TYR A 546 10.99 -15.97 35.86
C TYR A 546 10.03 -15.34 36.88
N THR A 547 8.86 -14.89 36.38
CA THR A 547 7.87 -14.22 37.20
C THR A 547 7.12 -15.17 38.12
N LYS A 548 7.11 -16.46 37.80
CA LYS A 548 6.25 -17.47 38.48
C LYS A 548 4.80 -16.99 38.64
N ASN A 549 4.33 -16.29 37.57
CA ASN A 549 3.02 -15.62 37.52
C ASN A 549 2.84 -14.49 38.56
N SER A 550 3.91 -13.92 39.12
CA SER A 550 3.85 -12.76 39.99
C SER A 550 4.26 -11.49 39.26
N ILE A 551 3.63 -10.37 39.64
CA ILE A 551 3.91 -9.06 39.02
C ILE A 551 4.34 -8.13 40.17
N ASN A 552 5.61 -7.70 40.12
CA ASN A 552 6.21 -6.88 41.16
C ASN A 552 6.74 -5.54 40.61
N VAL A 553 6.79 -5.40 39.30
CA VAL A 553 7.36 -4.25 38.62
C VAL A 553 6.54 -3.95 37.37
N PRO A 554 6.58 -2.71 36.85
CA PRO A 554 6.01 -2.35 35.55
C PRO A 554 6.48 -3.27 34.40
N ALA A 555 5.72 -3.36 33.33
CA ALA A 555 5.98 -4.29 32.24
C ALA A 555 7.35 -4.08 31.57
N ASP A 556 7.73 -2.84 31.35
CA ASP A 556 9.04 -2.48 30.77
C ASP A 556 10.20 -2.85 31.70
N ASP A 557 10.08 -2.61 33.00
CA ASP A 557 11.07 -3.01 33.99
C ASP A 557 11.19 -4.54 34.07
N LEU A 558 10.07 -5.27 33.95
CA LEU A 558 10.06 -6.73 33.96
C LEU A 558 10.93 -7.31 32.83
N PHE A 559 10.76 -6.84 31.59
CA PHE A 559 11.58 -7.31 30.47
C PHE A 559 13.06 -6.95 30.62
N ASN A 560 13.34 -5.76 31.15
CA ASN A 560 14.71 -5.34 31.48
C ASN A 560 15.39 -6.27 32.50
N MET A 561 14.66 -6.64 33.54
CA MET A 561 15.16 -7.54 34.59
C MET A 561 15.48 -8.92 34.02
N ILE A 562 14.53 -9.51 33.29
CA ILE A 562 14.68 -10.84 32.72
C ILE A 562 15.90 -10.88 31.79
N TYR A 563 16.01 -9.90 30.90
CA TYR A 563 17.13 -9.82 29.97
C TYR A 563 18.49 -9.77 30.67
N ARG A 564 18.57 -9.09 31.80
CA ARG A 564 19.84 -8.97 32.55
C ARG A 564 20.16 -10.16 33.44
N LEU A 565 19.11 -10.76 34.01
CA LEU A 565 19.28 -11.81 35.02
C LEU A 565 19.20 -13.22 34.42
N THR A 566 18.73 -13.37 33.18
CA THR A 566 18.67 -14.65 32.49
C THR A 566 19.74 -14.69 31.39
N PRO A 567 20.88 -15.38 31.59
CA PRO A 567 22.05 -15.31 30.70
C PRO A 567 21.77 -15.74 29.26
N ASP A 568 20.81 -16.65 29.04
CA ASP A 568 20.44 -17.22 27.75
C ASP A 568 19.21 -16.54 27.14
N PHE A 569 18.74 -15.41 27.71
CA PHE A 569 17.65 -14.64 27.15
C PHE A 569 18.14 -13.81 25.96
N LYS A 570 17.61 -14.12 24.77
CA LYS A 570 18.01 -13.49 23.49
C LYS A 570 17.17 -12.29 23.19
N PHE A 571 17.78 -11.12 23.32
CA PHE A 571 17.18 -9.84 23.10
C PHE A 571 17.78 -9.16 21.87
N TYR A 572 16.91 -8.85 20.88
CA TYR A 572 17.32 -8.22 19.64
C TYR A 572 16.60 -6.89 19.43
N VAL A 573 17.23 -6.02 18.65
CA VAL A 573 16.68 -4.73 18.24
C VAL A 573 17.04 -4.47 16.79
N PRO A 574 16.19 -3.74 16.03
CA PRO A 574 16.57 -3.29 14.69
C PRO A 574 17.57 -2.13 14.77
N ALA A 575 18.28 -1.86 13.67
CA ALA A 575 19.22 -0.73 13.57
C ALA A 575 18.54 0.64 13.76
N SER A 576 17.25 0.73 13.50
CA SER A 576 16.42 1.93 13.69
C SER A 576 15.04 1.52 14.20
N TYR A 577 14.37 2.43 14.90
CA TYR A 577 13.02 2.18 15.41
C TYR A 577 12.00 2.07 14.27
N TYR A 578 11.02 1.21 14.47
CA TYR A 578 9.89 1.00 13.55
C TYR A 578 8.61 1.62 14.08
N PHE A 579 8.49 1.75 15.40
CA PHE A 579 7.30 2.27 16.07
C PHE A 579 7.66 3.35 17.07
N LYS A 580 6.68 4.21 17.36
CA LYS A 580 6.68 5.16 18.48
C LYS A 580 5.29 5.22 19.12
N GLU A 581 5.15 5.90 20.24
CA GLU A 581 3.85 6.34 20.76
C GLU A 581 3.33 7.52 19.92
N GLN A 582 2.02 7.64 19.78
CA GLN A 582 1.36 8.77 19.14
C GLN A 582 1.55 10.05 19.98
N ASP A 583 1.97 11.13 19.33
CA ASP A 583 2.39 12.38 20.03
C ASP A 583 1.27 13.09 20.82
N ASN A 584 -0.01 12.82 20.55
CA ASN A 584 -1.15 13.53 21.13
C ASN A 584 -2.11 12.63 21.91
N VAL A 585 -1.67 11.46 22.32
CA VAL A 585 -2.49 10.50 23.06
C VAL A 585 -2.01 10.48 24.52
N GLU A 586 -2.89 10.89 25.45
CA GLU A 586 -2.57 10.80 26.88
C GLU A 586 -2.37 9.33 27.28
N SER A 587 -1.34 9.07 28.08
CA SER A 587 -1.06 7.74 28.61
C SER A 587 -2.25 7.21 29.43
N THR A 588 -2.73 5.99 29.12
CA THR A 588 -3.79 5.35 29.91
C THR A 588 -3.38 5.09 31.33
N ILE A 589 -2.08 4.82 31.57
CA ILE A 589 -1.51 4.63 32.90
C ILE A 589 -1.64 5.91 33.74
N GLU A 590 -1.30 7.06 33.15
CA GLU A 590 -1.40 8.36 33.80
C GLU A 590 -2.85 8.77 34.06
N ASP A 591 -3.75 8.56 33.11
CA ASP A 591 -5.16 8.89 33.23
C ASP A 591 -5.84 8.05 34.33
N ILE A 592 -5.51 6.75 34.41
CA ILE A 592 -5.95 5.88 35.48
C ILE A 592 -5.45 6.37 36.83
N ASN A 593 -4.26 6.92 36.94
CA ASN A 593 -3.67 7.38 38.20
C ASN A 593 -4.23 8.74 38.66
N LYS A 594 -4.67 9.61 37.74
CA LYS A 594 -5.21 10.94 38.04
C LYS A 594 -6.64 10.92 38.61
N LYS A 595 -7.42 9.90 38.32
CA LYS A 595 -8.82 9.72 38.76
C LYS A 595 -8.95 8.82 39.97
#